data_77a6e71a28ac0bf02d1b18fad20c3719
#
_entry.id   77a6e71a28ac0bf02d1b18fad20c3719
#
_cell.length_a   1.000
_cell.length_b   1.000
_cell.length_c   1.000
_cell.angle_alpha   90.00
_cell.angle_beta   90.00
_cell.angle_gamma   90.00
#
_symmetry.space_group_name_H-M   'P 1'
#
loop_
_entity.id
_entity.type
_entity.pdbx_description
1 polymer ?
#
loop_
_entity_poly.entity_id
_entity_poly.type
_entity_poly.pdbx_seq_one_letter_code
_entity_poly.pdbx_strand_id
1 'polypeptide(L)'
;MYKLLFVCTGNICRSPTAEAIMRRLVKTAGREHEIFVDSAGTSGYHSGDCPDARSIECAARHGLDLRSLRSRPVRAEDFAEFDLILAMDEQNVWNLEQKRPYRDPRYQKAVVRKILEYAPEYGENVPDPYYHNGFDYVFEMIE
;
A
#
# COMPACT_ATOMS: atom_id res chain seq x y z
N MET A 1 -10.34 16.39 -1.94
CA MET A 1 -9.07 15.65 -2.04
C MET A 1 -9.34 14.18 -2.24
N TYR A 2 -8.74 13.58 -3.23
CA TYR A 2 -8.84 12.14 -3.49
C TYR A 2 -7.85 11.39 -2.61
N LYS A 3 -8.31 10.37 -1.89
CA LYS A 3 -7.47 9.66 -0.91
C LYS A 3 -7.22 8.21 -1.32
N LEU A 4 -5.93 7.86 -1.43
CA LEU A 4 -5.45 6.52 -1.78
C LEU A 4 -4.78 5.85 -0.58
N LEU A 5 -5.11 4.59 -0.34
CA LEU A 5 -4.45 3.77 0.67
C LEU A 5 -3.88 2.52 0.00
N PHE A 6 -2.57 2.29 0.18
CA PHE A 6 -1.93 1.06 -0.26
C PHE A 6 -1.84 0.08 0.90
N VAL A 7 -2.21 -1.18 0.66
CA VAL A 7 -2.29 -2.19 1.71
C VAL A 7 -1.53 -3.45 1.31
N CYS A 8 -0.67 -3.91 2.22
CA CYS A 8 -0.06 -5.24 2.14
C CYS A 8 -0.25 -5.94 3.49
N THR A 9 0.47 -7.02 3.74
CA THR A 9 0.31 -7.76 4.99
C THR A 9 0.89 -7.01 6.17
N GLY A 10 2.21 -6.76 6.17
CA GLY A 10 2.90 -6.18 7.32
C GLY A 10 3.10 -4.67 7.28
N ASN A 11 2.85 -4.02 6.15
CA ASN A 11 3.09 -2.59 5.93
C ASN A 11 4.57 -2.21 6.15
N ILE A 12 5.47 -3.11 5.78
CA ILE A 12 6.92 -2.85 5.89
C ILE A 12 7.68 -3.04 4.58
N CYS A 13 7.07 -3.63 3.55
CA CYS A 13 7.73 -3.89 2.26
C CYS A 13 6.94 -3.28 1.10
N ARG A 14 5.88 -3.96 0.66
CA ARG A 14 5.15 -3.63 -0.57
C ARG A 14 4.39 -2.31 -0.50
N SER A 15 3.57 -2.12 0.52
CA SER A 15 2.73 -0.93 0.60
C SER A 15 3.51 0.36 0.90
N PRO A 16 4.55 0.37 1.78
CA PRO A 16 5.34 1.60 1.94
C PRO A 16 6.11 1.95 0.66
N THR A 17 6.56 0.96 -0.10
CA THR A 17 7.20 1.19 -1.41
C THR A 17 6.20 1.86 -2.36
N ALA A 18 4.98 1.34 -2.46
CA ALA A 18 3.94 1.91 -3.30
C ALA A 18 3.58 3.33 -2.87
N GLU A 19 3.49 3.56 -1.57
CA GLU A 19 3.21 4.89 -1.03
C GLU A 19 4.26 5.90 -1.48
N ALA A 20 5.55 5.55 -1.36
CA ALA A 20 6.64 6.44 -1.73
C ALA A 20 6.66 6.72 -3.24
N ILE A 21 6.45 5.69 -4.06
CA ILE A 21 6.40 5.83 -5.52
C ILE A 21 5.25 6.76 -5.92
N MET A 22 4.07 6.55 -5.36
CA MET A 22 2.90 7.34 -5.72
C MET A 22 3.04 8.78 -5.26
N ARG A 23 3.62 9.02 -4.08
CA ARG A 23 3.90 10.38 -3.61
C ARG A 23 4.81 11.12 -4.55
N ARG A 24 5.84 10.44 -5.08
CA ARG A 24 6.74 11.03 -6.07
C ARG A 24 6.00 11.37 -7.35
N LEU A 25 5.15 10.48 -7.85
CA LEU A 25 4.36 10.72 -9.05
C LEU A 25 3.40 11.89 -8.88
N VAL A 26 2.72 11.96 -7.73
CA VAL A 26 1.80 13.04 -7.39
C VAL A 26 2.51 14.38 -7.36
N LYS A 27 3.68 14.43 -6.73
CA LYS A 27 4.49 15.64 -6.64
C LYS A 27 4.99 16.08 -8.02
N THR A 28 5.47 15.13 -8.81
CA THR A 28 5.96 15.41 -10.17
C THR A 28 4.84 15.98 -11.05
N ALA A 29 3.61 15.49 -10.86
CA ALA A 29 2.44 15.99 -11.60
C ALA A 29 1.88 17.31 -11.03
N GLY A 30 2.42 17.79 -9.91
CA GLY A 30 1.95 19.03 -9.27
C GLY A 30 0.58 18.89 -8.60
N ARG A 31 0.24 17.68 -8.14
CA ARG A 31 -1.10 17.40 -7.60
C ARG A 31 -1.12 17.08 -6.10
N GLU A 32 -0.10 17.47 -5.35
CA GLU A 32 -0.01 17.15 -3.93
C GLU A 32 -1.14 17.77 -3.09
N HIS A 33 -1.83 18.77 -3.59
CA HIS A 33 -3.00 19.36 -2.94
C HIS A 33 -4.31 18.66 -3.30
N GLU A 34 -4.29 17.74 -4.26
CA GLU A 34 -5.48 17.06 -4.76
C GLU A 34 -5.52 15.57 -4.37
N ILE A 35 -4.37 14.96 -4.12
CA ILE A 35 -4.26 13.51 -3.85
C ILE A 35 -3.47 13.28 -2.57
N PHE A 36 -4.11 12.61 -1.61
CA PHE A 36 -3.49 12.17 -0.36
C PHE A 36 -3.16 10.68 -0.47
N VAL A 37 -1.95 10.28 -0.06
CA VAL A 37 -1.47 8.89 -0.16
C VAL A 37 -0.99 8.42 1.20
N ASP A 38 -1.40 7.21 1.58
CA ASP A 38 -0.95 6.57 2.80
C ASP A 38 -0.83 5.06 2.57
N SER A 39 -0.37 4.32 3.57
CA SER A 39 -0.28 2.87 3.51
C SER A 39 -0.59 2.25 4.87
N ALA A 40 -0.99 0.98 4.84
CA ALA A 40 -1.34 0.23 6.04
C ALA A 40 -1.16 -1.27 5.81
N GLY A 41 -1.22 -2.07 6.87
CA GLY A 41 -1.13 -3.51 6.80
C GLY A 41 -2.39 -4.20 7.29
N THR A 42 -2.68 -5.37 6.75
CA THR A 42 -3.79 -6.20 7.25
C THR A 42 -3.42 -6.84 8.58
N SER A 43 -2.12 -7.00 8.87
CA SER A 43 -1.60 -7.48 10.15
C SER A 43 -1.08 -6.32 10.98
N GLY A 44 -1.33 -6.31 12.28
CA GLY A 44 -0.76 -5.33 13.20
C GLY A 44 0.59 -5.74 13.80
N TYR A 45 1.16 -6.85 13.33
CA TYR A 45 2.39 -7.43 13.91
C TYR A 45 3.55 -6.45 13.94
N HIS A 46 3.73 -5.67 12.87
CA HIS A 46 4.83 -4.71 12.74
C HIS A 46 4.41 -3.27 13.09
N SER A 47 3.30 -3.07 13.78
CA SER A 47 2.78 -1.74 14.09
C SER A 47 3.85 -0.87 14.76
N GLY A 48 4.08 0.32 14.20
CA GLY A 48 5.10 1.26 14.69
C GLY A 48 6.50 1.02 14.14
N ASP A 49 6.73 -0.09 13.45
CA ASP A 49 8.05 -0.42 12.90
C ASP A 49 8.38 0.43 11.68
N CYS A 50 9.68 0.63 11.45
CA CYS A 50 10.19 1.16 10.18
C CYS A 50 9.94 0.13 9.07
N PRO A 51 9.93 0.55 7.79
CA PRO A 51 9.95 -0.41 6.69
C PRO A 51 11.15 -1.37 6.79
N ASP A 52 11.00 -2.54 6.18
CA ASP A 52 12.07 -3.54 6.14
C ASP A 52 13.34 -2.91 5.56
N ALA A 53 14.51 -3.21 6.18
CA ALA A 53 15.77 -2.61 5.76
C ALA A 53 16.08 -2.88 4.28
N ARG A 54 15.71 -4.05 3.78
CA ARG A 54 15.91 -4.41 2.36
C ARG A 54 15.04 -3.56 1.43
N SER A 55 13.84 -3.21 1.87
CA SER A 55 12.96 -2.30 1.11
C SER A 55 13.51 -0.88 1.13
N ILE A 56 14.02 -0.42 2.26
CA ILE A 56 14.65 0.89 2.38
C ILE A 56 15.83 0.98 1.41
N GLU A 57 16.69 -0.03 1.40
CA GLU A 57 17.86 -0.07 0.51
C GLU A 57 17.45 -0.10 -0.95
N CYS A 58 16.49 -0.94 -1.31
CA CYS A 58 15.98 -1.03 -2.67
C CYS A 58 15.43 0.31 -3.15
N ALA A 59 14.59 0.94 -2.32
CA ALA A 59 13.99 2.23 -2.65
C ALA A 59 15.05 3.32 -2.80
N ALA A 60 16.09 3.30 -1.94
CA ALA A 60 17.19 4.26 -2.02
C ALA A 60 17.92 4.16 -3.36
N ARG A 61 18.10 2.97 -3.91
CA ARG A 61 18.70 2.78 -5.24
C ARG A 61 17.86 3.40 -6.35
N HIS A 62 16.58 3.62 -6.11
CA HIS A 62 15.66 4.26 -7.05
C HIS A 62 15.36 5.72 -6.68
N GLY A 63 16.12 6.29 -5.74
CA GLY A 63 15.98 7.69 -5.35
C GLY A 63 14.86 7.99 -4.38
N LEU A 64 14.33 6.97 -3.68
CA LEU A 64 13.23 7.14 -2.72
C LEU A 64 13.70 6.87 -1.30
N ASP A 65 13.16 7.63 -0.34
CA ASP A 65 13.49 7.50 1.09
C ASP A 65 12.26 6.99 1.85
N LEU A 66 12.36 5.77 2.38
CA LEU A 66 11.29 5.15 3.17
C LEU A 66 11.49 5.31 4.69
N ARG A 67 12.58 5.92 5.14
CA ARG A 67 12.98 5.89 6.54
C ARG A 67 12.01 6.57 7.50
N SER A 68 11.24 7.54 7.03
CA SER A 68 10.27 8.27 7.86
C SER A 68 8.93 7.55 8.00
N LEU A 69 8.68 6.53 7.19
CA LEU A 69 7.41 5.80 7.23
C LEU A 69 7.37 4.84 8.42
N ARG A 70 6.15 4.58 8.92
CA ARG A 70 5.94 3.64 10.03
C ARG A 70 4.75 2.76 9.72
N SER A 71 4.85 1.49 10.07
CA SER A 71 3.78 0.53 9.88
C SER A 71 2.60 0.85 10.79
N ARG A 72 1.39 0.70 10.25
CA ARG A 72 0.16 0.76 11.03
C ARG A 72 -0.83 -0.26 10.49
N PRO A 73 -1.73 -0.80 11.33
CA PRO A 73 -2.78 -1.69 10.83
C PRO A 73 -3.88 -0.91 10.13
N VAL A 74 -4.61 -1.60 9.26
CA VAL A 74 -5.84 -1.07 8.68
C VAL A 74 -6.88 -0.94 9.78
N ARG A 75 -7.60 0.18 9.80
CA ARG A 75 -8.68 0.46 10.76
C ARG A 75 -10.01 0.56 10.02
N ALA A 76 -11.12 0.36 10.76
CA ALA A 76 -12.45 0.50 10.18
C ALA A 76 -12.63 1.89 9.51
N GLU A 77 -12.11 2.93 10.13
CA GLU A 77 -12.19 4.31 9.63
C GLU A 77 -11.59 4.49 8.24
N ASP A 78 -10.62 3.64 7.86
CA ASP A 78 -9.99 3.71 6.54
C ASP A 78 -11.03 3.49 5.43
N PHE A 79 -12.03 2.65 5.67
CA PHE A 79 -13.08 2.40 4.68
C PHE A 79 -14.05 3.57 4.51
N ALA A 80 -14.08 4.49 5.46
CA ALA A 80 -14.87 5.72 5.38
C ALA A 80 -14.06 6.89 4.84
N GLU A 81 -12.75 6.93 5.11
CA GLU A 81 -11.88 8.05 4.75
C GLU A 81 -11.30 7.96 3.35
N PHE A 82 -10.94 6.76 2.89
CA PHE A 82 -10.25 6.60 1.61
C PHE A 82 -11.23 6.34 0.47
N ASP A 83 -10.89 6.87 -0.70
CA ASP A 83 -11.69 6.67 -1.91
C ASP A 83 -11.32 5.36 -2.59
N LEU A 84 -10.03 5.02 -2.59
CA LEU A 84 -9.52 3.81 -3.22
C LEU A 84 -8.50 3.15 -2.32
N ILE A 85 -8.68 1.86 -2.07
CA ILE A 85 -7.74 1.02 -1.32
C ILE A 85 -7.17 0.00 -2.29
N LEU A 86 -5.85 0.04 -2.49
CA LEU A 86 -5.14 -0.82 -3.41
C LEU A 86 -4.36 -1.89 -2.64
N ALA A 87 -4.77 -3.14 -2.80
CA ALA A 87 -4.15 -4.29 -2.16
C ALA A 87 -3.10 -4.91 -3.08
N MET A 88 -2.08 -5.51 -2.49
CA MET A 88 -0.98 -6.10 -3.24
C MET A 88 -1.31 -7.48 -3.79
N ASP A 89 -2.15 -8.25 -3.07
CA ASP A 89 -2.52 -9.60 -3.48
C ASP A 89 -3.93 -9.96 -3.04
N GLU A 90 -4.40 -11.13 -3.48
CA GLU A 90 -5.74 -11.61 -3.18
C GLU A 90 -5.96 -11.83 -1.68
N GLN A 91 -4.93 -12.29 -0.95
CA GLN A 91 -5.03 -12.48 0.49
C GLN A 91 -5.26 -11.16 1.21
N ASN A 92 -4.61 -10.10 0.74
CA ASN A 92 -4.84 -8.74 1.28
C ASN A 92 -6.29 -8.30 1.05
N VAL A 93 -6.84 -8.55 -0.14
CA VAL A 93 -8.24 -8.22 -0.44
C VAL A 93 -9.17 -8.96 0.52
N TRP A 94 -8.95 -10.26 0.68
CA TRP A 94 -9.79 -11.09 1.56
C TRP A 94 -9.74 -10.57 3.00
N ASN A 95 -8.53 -10.29 3.51
CA ASN A 95 -8.36 -9.78 4.87
C ASN A 95 -9.00 -8.41 5.06
N LEU A 96 -8.93 -7.53 4.04
CA LEU A 96 -9.58 -6.23 4.08
C LEU A 96 -11.10 -6.38 4.19
N GLU A 97 -11.69 -7.25 3.39
CA GLU A 97 -13.14 -7.45 3.41
C GLU A 97 -13.61 -8.01 4.75
N GLN A 98 -12.77 -8.79 5.46
CA GLN A 98 -13.08 -9.27 6.80
C GLN A 98 -13.11 -8.15 7.84
N LYS A 99 -12.38 -7.06 7.60
CA LYS A 99 -12.29 -5.93 8.53
C LYS A 99 -13.33 -4.84 8.28
N ARG A 100 -13.95 -4.84 7.10
CA ARG A 100 -14.93 -3.80 6.74
C ARG A 100 -16.24 -4.02 7.47
N PRO A 101 -16.76 -2.99 8.19
CA PRO A 101 -18.10 -3.09 8.79
C PRO A 101 -19.18 -2.98 7.70
N TYR A 102 -19.78 -4.09 7.31
CA TYR A 102 -20.74 -4.11 6.20
C TYR A 102 -22.09 -3.46 6.49
N ARG A 103 -22.47 -3.39 7.79
CA ARG A 103 -23.80 -2.88 8.16
C ARG A 103 -23.88 -1.36 8.26
N ASP A 104 -22.74 -0.68 8.21
CA ASP A 104 -22.70 0.77 8.36
C ASP A 104 -22.34 1.40 7.01
N PRO A 105 -23.26 2.21 6.43
CA PRO A 105 -23.02 2.84 5.13
C PRO A 105 -21.76 3.72 5.08
N ARG A 106 -21.32 4.27 6.21
CA ARG A 106 -20.11 5.11 6.26
C ARG A 106 -18.86 4.37 5.78
N TYR A 107 -18.80 3.04 6.01
CA TYR A 107 -17.65 2.21 5.70
C TYR A 107 -17.73 1.56 4.31
N GLN A 108 -18.71 1.94 3.51
CA GLN A 108 -18.87 1.41 2.15
C GLN A 108 -18.34 2.36 1.08
N LYS A 109 -17.76 3.50 1.47
CA LYS A 109 -17.23 4.49 0.53
C LYS A 109 -16.05 3.96 -0.26
N ALA A 110 -15.07 3.34 0.41
CA ALA A 110 -13.83 2.93 -0.22
C ALA A 110 -14.04 1.80 -1.23
N VAL A 111 -13.47 1.97 -2.43
CA VAL A 111 -13.41 0.91 -3.44
C VAL A 111 -12.11 0.15 -3.21
N VAL A 112 -12.20 -1.19 -3.11
CA VAL A 112 -11.05 -2.05 -2.91
C VAL A 112 -10.70 -2.75 -4.22
N ARG A 113 -9.43 -2.64 -4.65
CA ARG A 113 -8.92 -3.26 -5.88
C ARG A 113 -7.52 -3.79 -5.63
N LYS A 114 -7.07 -4.74 -6.46
CA LYS A 114 -5.66 -5.15 -6.46
C LYS A 114 -4.85 -4.18 -7.32
N ILE A 115 -3.63 -3.85 -6.87
CA ILE A 115 -2.79 -2.90 -7.60
C ILE A 115 -2.48 -3.38 -9.02
N LEU A 116 -2.27 -4.68 -9.23
CA LEU A 116 -1.96 -5.23 -10.55
C LEU A 116 -3.15 -5.30 -11.50
N GLU A 117 -4.35 -4.95 -11.07
CA GLU A 117 -5.46 -4.72 -12.01
C GLU A 117 -5.13 -3.59 -13.00
N TYR A 118 -4.22 -2.69 -12.60
CA TYR A 118 -3.75 -1.57 -13.43
C TYR A 118 -2.50 -1.89 -14.21
N ALA A 119 -1.90 -3.08 -14.01
CA ALA A 119 -0.72 -3.56 -14.72
C ALA A 119 -0.80 -5.07 -14.88
N PRO A 120 -1.80 -5.58 -15.64
CA PRO A 120 -2.05 -7.02 -15.71
C PRO A 120 -0.92 -7.85 -16.35
N GLU A 121 0.01 -7.21 -17.05
CA GLU A 121 1.17 -7.87 -17.62
C GLU A 121 2.09 -8.49 -16.56
N TYR A 122 2.00 -8.05 -15.32
CA TYR A 122 2.79 -8.61 -14.20
C TYR A 122 2.06 -9.73 -13.44
N GLY A 123 0.86 -10.11 -13.88
CA GLY A 123 0.05 -11.13 -13.20
C GLY A 123 -1.03 -10.51 -12.32
N GLU A 124 -1.49 -11.27 -11.33
CA GLU A 124 -2.60 -10.85 -10.46
C GLU A 124 -2.16 -10.36 -9.10
N ASN A 125 -1.03 -10.84 -8.59
CA ASN A 125 -0.59 -10.57 -7.23
C ASN A 125 0.86 -10.13 -7.18
N VAL A 126 1.15 -9.12 -6.36
CA VAL A 126 2.52 -8.73 -6.04
C VAL A 126 3.04 -9.71 -4.97
N PRO A 127 4.11 -10.49 -5.24
CA PRO A 127 4.64 -11.44 -4.26
C PRO A 127 5.20 -10.71 -3.04
N ASP A 128 5.20 -11.39 -1.89
CA ASP A 128 5.74 -10.81 -0.66
C ASP A 128 7.25 -11.05 -0.59
N PRO A 129 8.08 -10.02 -0.76
CA PRO A 129 9.54 -10.17 -0.78
C PRO A 129 10.15 -10.46 0.60
N TYR A 130 9.38 -10.25 1.67
CA TYR A 130 9.84 -10.53 3.03
C TYR A 130 10.34 -11.97 3.16
N TYR A 131 9.63 -12.91 2.50
CA TYR A 131 9.96 -14.34 2.57
C TYR A 131 10.84 -14.82 1.41
N HIS A 132 10.95 -14.07 0.32
CA HIS A 132 11.54 -14.56 -0.93
C HIS A 132 12.64 -13.68 -1.52
N ASN A 133 13.03 -12.59 -0.83
CA ASN A 133 14.12 -11.70 -1.24
C ASN A 133 14.00 -11.09 -2.66
N GLY A 134 12.80 -10.96 -3.18
CA GLY A 134 12.58 -10.40 -4.52
C GLY A 134 12.30 -8.90 -4.53
N PHE A 135 13.02 -8.10 -3.75
CA PHE A 135 12.69 -6.69 -3.53
C PHE A 135 12.77 -5.83 -4.80
N ASP A 136 13.80 -6.00 -5.63
CA ASP A 136 13.93 -5.22 -6.86
C ASP A 136 12.84 -5.56 -7.86
N TYR A 137 12.49 -6.84 -7.98
CA TYR A 137 11.41 -7.28 -8.86
C TYR A 137 10.06 -6.74 -8.38
N VAL A 138 9.80 -6.81 -7.08
CA VAL A 138 8.58 -6.26 -6.49
C VAL A 138 8.51 -4.75 -6.71
N PHE A 139 9.63 -4.03 -6.53
CA PHE A 139 9.67 -2.60 -6.79
C PHE A 139 9.27 -2.29 -8.23
N GLU A 140 9.83 -3.03 -9.20
CA GLU A 140 9.50 -2.85 -10.61
C GLU A 140 8.01 -3.07 -10.88
N MET A 141 7.42 -4.11 -10.30
CA MET A 141 5.98 -4.39 -10.46
C MET A 141 5.11 -3.26 -9.93
N ILE A 142 5.49 -2.66 -8.79
CA ILE A 142 4.72 -1.59 -8.15
C ILE A 142 4.87 -0.28 -8.91
N GLU A 143 6.06 0.01 -9.39
CA GLU A 143 6.31 1.21 -10.17
C GLU A 143 5.49 1.23 -11.47
#